data_154ed0d0ea62c6d4b1aaf1d580bdb328
#
_entry.id   154ed0d0ea62c6d4b1aaf1d580bdb328
#
_cell.length_a   1.000
_cell.length_b   1.000
_cell.length_c   1.000
_cell.angle_alpha   90.00
_cell.angle_beta   90.00
_cell.angle_gamma   90.00
#
_symmetry.space_group_name_H-M   'P 1'
#
loop_
_entity.id
_entity.type
_entity.pdbx_description
1 polymer ?
#
loop_
_entity_poly.entity_id
_entity_poly.type
_entity_poly.pdbx_seq_one_letter_code
_entity_poly.pdbx_strand_id
1 'polypeptide(L)'
;MTIAGIMPNLEKDTDLSVTKRLINFLENKGCCPYIPIDIAKKFDIDKYGIDEERLFHIADFIIVLGGDGTLLGMGRKTAKFNTPLLGINLGNLGFLTSADNLGAEDSIEKVLKKDYKVEKRLMIEAHINSYSDDRKREIALNDICITRGVFSKLVEIDVYVNNEYLDTIRADGIIVSTPTGSTAYNLSAGGPILKPDTKIMSITPICPHNMYSRSIVVSADDNITMAMKGGRDDSEFILSADGQDGIKLKKGDVVKIKKSEFCTTIIKTDMKSFYDILREKL
;
A
#
# COMPACT_ATOMS: atom_id res chain seq x y z
N MET A 1 -2.36 -26.54 14.26
CA MET A 1 -1.58 -26.76 13.02
C MET A 1 -1.51 -25.41 12.34
N THR A 2 -0.32 -24.93 11.99
CA THR A 2 -0.14 -23.58 11.44
C THR A 2 -0.59 -23.54 9.97
N ILE A 3 -1.41 -22.57 9.62
CA ILE A 3 -1.91 -22.34 8.26
C ILE A 3 -1.12 -21.19 7.64
N ALA A 4 -0.44 -21.45 6.54
CA ALA A 4 0.33 -20.46 5.80
C ALA A 4 -0.31 -20.21 4.42
N GLY A 5 -0.69 -18.96 4.14
CA GLY A 5 -1.07 -18.55 2.79
C GLY A 5 0.17 -18.26 1.95
N ILE A 6 0.14 -18.56 0.65
CA ILE A 6 1.16 -18.14 -0.30
C ILE A 6 0.48 -17.37 -1.44
N MET A 7 0.92 -16.15 -1.66
CA MET A 7 0.41 -15.25 -2.71
C MET A 7 1.53 -15.00 -3.73
N PRO A 8 1.59 -15.79 -4.82
CA PRO A 8 2.61 -15.66 -5.83
C PRO A 8 2.33 -14.47 -6.78
N ASN A 9 3.39 -13.78 -7.17
CA ASN A 9 3.35 -12.90 -8.32
C ASN A 9 3.65 -13.70 -9.60
N LEU A 10 2.63 -13.91 -10.43
CA LEU A 10 2.73 -14.76 -11.62
C LEU A 10 3.62 -14.19 -12.74
N GLU A 11 4.00 -12.91 -12.68
CA GLU A 11 4.97 -12.33 -13.61
C GLU A 11 6.42 -12.68 -13.22
N LYS A 12 6.66 -13.01 -11.94
CA LYS A 12 7.99 -13.30 -11.39
C LYS A 12 8.20 -14.78 -11.04
N ASP A 13 7.13 -15.49 -10.71
CA ASP A 13 7.10 -16.92 -10.41
C ASP A 13 6.19 -17.62 -11.43
N THR A 14 6.57 -17.53 -12.71
CA THR A 14 5.74 -17.87 -13.87
C THR A 14 5.35 -19.35 -13.96
N ASP A 15 6.19 -20.25 -13.45
CA ASP A 15 6.00 -21.70 -13.39
C ASP A 15 5.68 -22.22 -11.99
N LEU A 16 5.51 -21.29 -11.02
CA LEU A 16 5.36 -21.56 -9.60
C LEU A 16 6.49 -22.39 -8.99
N SER A 17 7.71 -22.31 -9.52
CA SER A 17 8.86 -23.05 -8.98
C SER A 17 9.17 -22.66 -7.54
N VAL A 18 9.18 -21.36 -7.23
CA VAL A 18 9.35 -20.87 -5.86
C VAL A 18 8.17 -21.25 -4.97
N THR A 19 6.95 -21.05 -5.46
CA THR A 19 5.73 -21.43 -4.73
C THR A 19 5.72 -22.91 -4.37
N LYS A 20 5.97 -23.81 -5.33
CA LYS A 20 6.01 -25.26 -5.12
C LYS A 20 7.11 -25.67 -4.13
N ARG A 21 8.28 -25.05 -4.21
CA ARG A 21 9.38 -25.26 -3.25
C ARG A 21 8.94 -24.89 -1.83
N LEU A 22 8.30 -23.72 -1.64
CA LEU A 22 7.84 -23.27 -0.33
C LEU A 22 6.65 -24.10 0.20
N ILE A 23 5.76 -24.59 -0.66
CA ILE A 23 4.72 -25.54 -0.29
C ILE A 23 5.35 -26.80 0.32
N ASN A 24 6.30 -27.40 -0.38
CA ASN A 24 6.99 -28.61 0.11
C ASN A 24 7.75 -28.34 1.42
N PHE A 25 8.39 -27.18 1.52
CA PHE A 25 9.08 -26.79 2.76
C PHE A 25 8.10 -26.68 3.93
N LEU A 26 6.97 -26.03 3.77
CA LEU A 26 5.93 -25.85 4.78
C LEU A 26 5.32 -27.20 5.22
N GLU A 27 5.00 -28.09 4.27
CA GLU A 27 4.50 -29.44 4.58
C GLU A 27 5.51 -30.22 5.43
N ASN A 28 6.81 -30.17 5.07
CA ASN A 28 7.89 -30.82 5.85
C ASN A 28 8.03 -30.26 7.27
N LYS A 29 7.60 -29.01 7.50
CA LYS A 29 7.55 -28.40 8.84
C LYS A 29 6.20 -28.62 9.55
N GLY A 30 5.30 -29.42 8.99
CA GLY A 30 4.00 -29.74 9.60
C GLY A 30 2.97 -28.61 9.50
N CYS A 31 3.13 -27.68 8.55
CA CYS A 31 2.19 -26.62 8.26
C CYS A 31 1.20 -26.99 7.15
N CYS A 32 0.07 -26.31 7.09
CA CYS A 32 -0.88 -26.38 5.98
C CYS A 32 -0.68 -25.19 5.03
N PRO A 33 -0.02 -25.36 3.88
CA PRO A 33 0.10 -24.32 2.88
C PRO A 33 -1.17 -24.23 2.03
N TYR A 34 -1.62 -23.02 1.74
CA TYR A 34 -2.70 -22.74 0.80
C TYR A 34 -2.35 -21.62 -0.15
N ILE A 35 -2.91 -21.68 -1.37
CA ILE A 35 -2.81 -20.64 -2.40
C ILE A 35 -4.21 -20.31 -2.92
N PRO A 36 -4.42 -19.17 -3.60
CA PRO A 36 -5.70 -18.88 -4.25
C PRO A 36 -6.13 -19.98 -5.21
N ILE A 37 -7.42 -20.35 -5.16
CA ILE A 37 -7.96 -21.49 -5.92
C ILE A 37 -7.78 -21.37 -7.43
N ASP A 38 -7.87 -20.14 -7.96
CA ASP A 38 -7.71 -19.90 -9.40
C ASP A 38 -6.27 -20.20 -9.86
N ILE A 39 -5.30 -19.87 -9.00
CA ILE A 39 -3.89 -20.18 -9.24
C ILE A 39 -3.67 -21.70 -9.12
N ALA A 40 -4.22 -22.33 -8.08
CA ALA A 40 -4.08 -23.77 -7.87
C ALA A 40 -4.58 -24.57 -9.08
N LYS A 41 -5.76 -24.24 -9.60
CA LYS A 41 -6.35 -24.86 -10.80
C LYS A 41 -5.52 -24.63 -12.05
N LYS A 42 -5.03 -23.41 -12.25
CA LYS A 42 -4.22 -23.08 -13.43
C LYS A 42 -2.92 -23.89 -13.53
N PHE A 43 -2.39 -24.36 -12.39
CA PHE A 43 -1.10 -25.08 -12.32
C PHE A 43 -1.22 -26.54 -11.83
N ASP A 44 -2.44 -27.11 -11.87
CA ASP A 44 -2.72 -28.51 -11.51
C ASP A 44 -2.26 -28.91 -10.09
N ILE A 45 -2.44 -28.00 -9.13
CA ILE A 45 -2.13 -28.21 -7.71
C ILE A 45 -3.36 -27.95 -6.81
N ASP A 46 -4.52 -28.40 -7.25
CA ASP A 46 -5.84 -28.10 -6.67
C ASP A 46 -5.94 -28.40 -5.16
N LYS A 47 -5.20 -29.39 -4.67
CA LYS A 47 -5.20 -29.76 -3.22
C LYS A 47 -4.81 -28.61 -2.30
N TYR A 48 -4.09 -27.59 -2.82
CA TYR A 48 -3.67 -26.40 -2.06
C TYR A 48 -4.57 -25.21 -2.31
N GLY A 49 -5.56 -25.34 -3.20
CA GLY A 49 -6.44 -24.25 -3.60
C GLY A 49 -7.50 -23.93 -2.57
N ILE A 50 -7.63 -22.67 -2.22
CA ILE A 50 -8.70 -22.16 -1.38
C ILE A 50 -9.17 -20.80 -1.89
N ASP A 51 -10.41 -20.42 -1.61
CA ASP A 51 -10.91 -19.07 -1.86
C ASP A 51 -10.03 -18.01 -1.21
N GLU A 52 -9.72 -16.92 -1.92
CA GLU A 52 -8.76 -15.91 -1.48
C GLU A 52 -9.23 -15.21 -0.19
N GLU A 53 -10.49 -14.85 -0.08
CA GLU A 53 -11.01 -14.17 1.11
C GLU A 53 -11.03 -15.11 2.32
N ARG A 54 -11.39 -16.38 2.10
CA ARG A 54 -11.31 -17.41 3.12
C ARG A 54 -9.87 -17.63 3.58
N LEU A 55 -8.90 -17.62 2.64
CA LEU A 55 -7.48 -17.74 2.97
C LEU A 55 -7.05 -16.62 3.91
N PHE A 56 -7.42 -15.37 3.60
CA PHE A 56 -7.09 -14.23 4.45
C PHE A 56 -7.67 -14.34 5.86
N HIS A 57 -8.82 -14.97 5.99
CA HIS A 57 -9.48 -15.13 7.28
C HIS A 57 -8.86 -16.22 8.16
N ILE A 58 -8.40 -17.34 7.56
CA ILE A 58 -7.92 -18.51 8.33
C ILE A 58 -6.40 -18.60 8.48
N ALA A 59 -5.64 -17.90 7.65
CA ALA A 59 -4.17 -17.99 7.67
C ALA A 59 -3.59 -17.32 8.93
N ASP A 60 -2.66 -18.00 9.58
CA ASP A 60 -1.86 -17.43 10.66
C ASP A 60 -0.89 -16.36 10.13
N PHE A 61 -0.43 -16.51 8.89
CA PHE A 61 0.33 -15.52 8.13
C PHE A 61 0.26 -15.81 6.62
N ILE A 62 0.55 -14.80 5.83
CA ILE A 62 0.61 -14.91 4.36
C ILE A 62 2.01 -14.56 3.86
N ILE A 63 2.58 -15.46 3.08
CA ILE A 63 3.83 -15.26 2.34
C ILE A 63 3.48 -14.60 1.01
N VAL A 64 3.98 -13.39 0.80
CA VAL A 64 3.79 -12.63 -0.44
C VAL A 64 5.07 -12.74 -1.26
N LEU A 65 4.99 -13.45 -2.40
CA LEU A 65 6.11 -13.61 -3.33
C LEU A 65 6.06 -12.52 -4.39
N GLY A 66 7.02 -11.59 -4.37
CA GLY A 66 7.02 -10.48 -5.33
C GLY A 66 7.96 -9.36 -4.91
N GLY A 67 7.56 -8.13 -5.10
CA GLY A 67 8.25 -6.92 -4.63
C GLY A 67 7.33 -6.07 -3.76
N ASP A 68 7.77 -4.83 -3.47
CA ASP A 68 7.01 -3.90 -2.66
C ASP A 68 5.60 -3.63 -3.22
N GLY A 69 5.45 -3.52 -4.55
CA GLY A 69 4.14 -3.33 -5.18
C GLY A 69 3.18 -4.51 -4.97
N THR A 70 3.69 -5.76 -5.00
CA THR A 70 2.88 -6.95 -4.71
C THR A 70 2.43 -6.96 -3.25
N LEU A 71 3.35 -6.62 -2.34
CA LEU A 71 3.05 -6.55 -0.91
C LEU A 71 2.10 -5.40 -0.59
N LEU A 72 2.24 -4.26 -1.27
CA LEU A 72 1.34 -3.11 -1.18
C LEU A 72 -0.12 -3.52 -1.50
N GLY A 73 -0.33 -4.15 -2.65
CA GLY A 73 -1.65 -4.63 -3.05
C GLY A 73 -2.22 -5.66 -2.06
N MET A 74 -1.38 -6.54 -1.55
CA MET A 74 -1.78 -7.55 -0.56
C MET A 74 -2.10 -6.91 0.79
N GLY A 75 -1.34 -5.90 1.23
CA GLY A 75 -1.58 -5.14 2.45
C GLY A 75 -2.98 -4.51 2.49
N ARG A 76 -3.44 -3.97 1.35
CA ARG A 76 -4.81 -3.43 1.23
C ARG A 76 -5.88 -4.52 1.37
N LYS A 77 -5.69 -5.67 0.69
CA LYS A 77 -6.65 -6.78 0.70
C LYS A 77 -6.78 -7.42 2.08
N THR A 78 -5.67 -7.58 2.80
CA THR A 78 -5.63 -8.28 4.08
C THR A 78 -5.88 -7.39 5.29
N ALA A 79 -5.89 -6.06 5.12
CA ALA A 79 -6.03 -5.09 6.22
C ALA A 79 -7.27 -5.35 7.10
N LYS A 80 -8.42 -5.64 6.48
CA LYS A 80 -9.68 -5.93 7.21
C LYS A 80 -9.63 -7.23 8.02
N PHE A 81 -8.73 -8.16 7.69
CA PHE A 81 -8.56 -9.44 8.39
C PHE A 81 -7.44 -9.38 9.43
N ASN A 82 -6.62 -8.32 9.40
CA ASN A 82 -5.44 -8.16 10.25
C ASN A 82 -4.43 -9.32 10.14
N THR A 83 -4.40 -10.01 8.98
CA THR A 83 -3.54 -11.17 8.73
C THR A 83 -2.13 -10.70 8.46
N PRO A 84 -1.11 -11.21 9.20
CA PRO A 84 0.27 -10.79 9.04
C PRO A 84 0.86 -11.20 7.69
N LEU A 85 1.64 -10.32 7.07
CA LEU A 85 2.29 -10.54 5.78
C LEU A 85 3.80 -10.72 5.94
N LEU A 86 4.34 -11.80 5.37
CA LEU A 86 5.78 -12.01 5.19
C LEU A 86 6.13 -11.76 3.72
N GLY A 87 6.79 -10.66 3.42
CA GLY A 87 7.22 -10.31 2.06
C GLY A 87 8.53 -10.99 1.68
N ILE A 88 8.52 -11.83 0.66
CA ILE A 88 9.70 -12.44 0.03
C ILE A 88 9.91 -11.81 -1.34
N ASN A 89 11.03 -11.12 -1.52
CA ASN A 89 11.33 -10.47 -2.78
C ASN A 89 11.92 -11.43 -3.81
N LEU A 90 11.33 -11.45 -4.99
CA LEU A 90 11.82 -12.21 -6.14
C LEU A 90 12.75 -11.39 -7.07
N GLY A 91 13.22 -10.26 -6.60
CA GLY A 91 14.15 -9.35 -7.27
C GLY A 91 15.00 -8.60 -6.23
N ASN A 92 15.15 -7.29 -6.40
CA ASN A 92 15.91 -6.46 -5.44
C ASN A 92 15.10 -6.18 -4.18
N LEU A 93 15.71 -6.34 -3.01
CA LEU A 93 15.08 -6.11 -1.70
C LEU A 93 14.42 -4.72 -1.63
N GLY A 94 13.18 -4.69 -1.14
CA GLY A 94 12.37 -3.49 -1.01
C GLY A 94 12.37 -2.89 0.40
N PHE A 95 11.56 -1.85 0.60
CA PHE A 95 11.31 -1.27 1.93
C PHE A 95 10.31 -2.10 2.75
N LEU A 96 9.45 -2.87 2.08
CA LEU A 96 8.39 -3.64 2.72
C LEU A 96 8.74 -5.12 2.89
N THR A 97 9.54 -5.67 1.97
CA THR A 97 9.93 -7.10 1.99
C THR A 97 10.96 -7.38 3.09
N SER A 98 10.99 -8.64 3.56
CA SER A 98 11.82 -9.07 4.70
C SER A 98 12.99 -9.98 4.30
N ALA A 99 12.90 -10.64 3.14
CA ALA A 99 13.95 -11.48 2.61
C ALA A 99 13.90 -11.52 1.08
N ASP A 100 14.99 -11.98 0.50
CA ASP A 100 15.04 -12.39 -0.90
C ASP A 100 14.63 -13.87 -1.07
N ASN A 101 14.64 -14.34 -2.30
CA ASN A 101 14.28 -15.73 -2.63
C ASN A 101 15.21 -16.76 -1.96
N LEU A 102 16.49 -16.43 -1.77
CA LEU A 102 17.45 -17.35 -1.14
C LEU A 102 17.24 -17.47 0.36
N GLY A 103 16.85 -16.38 1.02
CA GLY A 103 16.56 -16.33 2.45
C GLY A 103 15.12 -16.71 2.83
N ALA A 104 14.28 -17.11 1.85
CA ALA A 104 12.85 -17.36 2.07
C ALA A 104 12.58 -18.44 3.13
N GLU A 105 13.23 -19.58 3.02
CA GLU A 105 13.04 -20.72 3.94
C GLU A 105 13.52 -20.41 5.37
N ASP A 106 14.65 -19.72 5.50
CA ASP A 106 15.14 -19.24 6.80
C ASP A 106 14.14 -18.26 7.45
N SER A 107 13.61 -17.34 6.66
CA SER A 107 12.59 -16.39 7.14
C SER A 107 11.32 -17.09 7.60
N ILE A 108 10.84 -18.09 6.84
CA ILE A 108 9.67 -18.88 7.23
C ILE A 108 9.98 -19.66 8.53
N GLU A 109 11.17 -20.24 8.66
CA GLU A 109 11.56 -20.97 9.85
C GLU A 109 11.60 -20.07 11.09
N LYS A 110 12.08 -18.83 10.96
CA LYS A 110 12.01 -17.82 12.03
C LYS A 110 10.55 -17.51 12.41
N VAL A 111 9.66 -17.38 11.43
CA VAL A 111 8.22 -17.16 11.71
C VAL A 111 7.65 -18.34 12.51
N LEU A 112 7.92 -19.56 12.10
CA LEU A 112 7.45 -20.77 12.80
C LEU A 112 8.01 -20.89 14.23
N LYS A 113 9.25 -20.44 14.45
CA LYS A 113 9.90 -20.37 15.77
C LYS A 113 9.48 -19.14 16.58
N LYS A 114 8.63 -18.25 16.04
CA LYS A 114 8.24 -16.96 16.63
C LYS A 114 9.41 -15.99 16.86
N ASP A 115 10.48 -16.14 16.09
CA ASP A 115 11.67 -15.27 16.11
C ASP A 115 11.56 -14.20 15.03
N TYR A 116 10.65 -13.26 15.22
CA TYR A 116 10.40 -12.16 14.30
C TYR A 116 9.84 -10.92 15.01
N LYS A 117 9.89 -9.78 14.34
CA LYS A 117 9.21 -8.56 14.78
C LYS A 117 7.97 -8.33 13.93
N VAL A 118 6.99 -7.66 14.51
CA VAL A 118 5.78 -7.23 13.81
C VAL A 118 5.80 -5.72 13.68
N GLU A 119 5.66 -5.23 12.45
CA GLU A 119 5.47 -3.81 12.16
C GLU A 119 4.03 -3.55 11.72
N LYS A 120 3.32 -2.72 12.48
CA LYS A 120 2.00 -2.23 12.09
C LYS A 120 2.16 -0.95 11.28
N ARG A 121 1.80 -0.99 10.02
CA ARG A 121 1.88 0.13 9.10
C ARG A 121 0.55 0.89 9.08
N LEU A 122 0.62 2.18 9.37
CA LEU A 122 -0.51 3.09 9.26
C LEU A 122 -1.07 3.07 7.84
N MET A 123 -2.38 3.06 7.74
CA MET A 123 -3.12 3.24 6.48
C MET A 123 -3.98 4.49 6.56
N ILE A 124 -4.28 5.06 5.41
CA ILE A 124 -5.21 6.19 5.26
C ILE A 124 -6.40 5.78 4.43
N GLU A 125 -7.51 6.46 4.62
CA GLU A 125 -8.73 6.23 3.85
C GLU A 125 -9.28 7.55 3.30
N ALA A 126 -9.75 7.51 2.07
CA ALA A 126 -10.48 8.60 1.42
C ALA A 126 -11.97 8.30 1.39
N HIS A 127 -12.78 9.27 1.81
CA HIS A 127 -14.21 9.27 1.63
C HIS A 127 -14.57 10.30 0.56
N ILE A 128 -15.17 9.84 -0.53
CA ILE A 128 -15.51 10.67 -1.68
C ILE A 128 -16.98 11.05 -1.58
N ASN A 129 -17.25 12.34 -1.42
CA ASN A 129 -18.59 12.91 -1.52
C ASN A 129 -18.73 13.52 -2.90
N SER A 130 -19.37 12.78 -3.81
CA SER A 130 -19.69 13.25 -5.16
C SER A 130 -21.18 13.61 -5.27
N TYR A 131 -21.53 14.54 -6.17
CA TYR A 131 -22.92 14.85 -6.51
C TYR A 131 -23.67 13.66 -7.13
N SER A 132 -22.96 12.67 -7.65
CA SER A 132 -23.52 11.40 -8.14
C SER A 132 -23.42 10.34 -7.04
N ASP A 133 -24.27 10.32 -6.14
CA ASP A 133 -24.74 9.42 -5.04
C ASP A 133 -23.95 8.13 -4.67
N ASP A 134 -22.76 7.87 -5.22
CA ASP A 134 -21.92 6.74 -4.83
C ASP A 134 -20.82 7.18 -3.86
N ARG A 135 -21.09 7.05 -2.56
CA ARG A 135 -20.08 7.21 -1.50
C ARG A 135 -19.02 6.12 -1.66
N LYS A 136 -17.96 6.43 -2.39
CA LYS A 136 -16.81 5.55 -2.54
C LYS A 136 -15.86 5.76 -1.38
N ARG A 137 -15.36 4.66 -0.84
CA ARG A 137 -14.28 4.62 0.15
C ARG A 137 -13.09 3.91 -0.46
N GLU A 138 -11.93 4.56 -0.42
CA GLU A 138 -10.66 3.97 -0.84
C GLU A 138 -9.71 3.91 0.35
N ILE A 139 -8.89 2.86 0.42
CA ILE A 139 -7.90 2.67 1.48
C ILE A 139 -6.53 2.56 0.83
N ALA A 140 -5.54 3.21 1.41
CA ALA A 140 -4.16 3.20 0.93
C ALA A 140 -3.16 2.89 2.05
N LEU A 141 -2.13 2.12 1.71
CA LEU A 141 -0.98 1.88 2.57
C LEU A 141 0.12 2.93 2.31
N ASN A 142 0.32 3.34 1.04
CA ASN A 142 1.28 4.38 0.68
C ASN A 142 0.63 5.77 0.66
N ASP A 143 -0.28 6.01 -0.28
CA ASP A 143 -0.79 7.35 -0.53
C ASP A 143 -2.15 7.37 -1.22
N ILE A 144 -2.83 8.50 -1.06
CA ILE A 144 -3.97 8.91 -1.85
C ILE A 144 -3.54 10.12 -2.65
N CYS A 145 -3.63 10.00 -3.97
CA CYS A 145 -3.23 11.02 -4.91
C CYS A 145 -4.45 11.57 -5.67
N ILE A 146 -4.56 12.89 -5.78
CA ILE A 146 -5.51 13.56 -6.65
C ILE A 146 -4.71 14.30 -7.71
N THR A 147 -4.85 13.88 -8.98
CA THR A 147 -4.14 14.46 -10.12
C THR A 147 -5.11 15.02 -11.16
N ARG A 148 -4.59 15.83 -12.05
CA ARG A 148 -5.31 16.26 -13.25
C ARG A 148 -5.54 15.08 -14.20
N GLY A 149 -6.63 15.11 -14.97
CA GLY A 149 -6.84 14.22 -16.10
C GLY A 149 -5.81 14.45 -17.21
N VAL A 150 -5.70 13.48 -18.13
CA VAL A 150 -4.65 13.43 -19.17
C VAL A 150 -4.56 14.72 -20.01
N PHE A 151 -5.69 15.33 -20.34
CA PHE A 151 -5.74 16.56 -21.15
C PHE A 151 -6.09 17.81 -20.35
N SER A 152 -6.17 17.70 -19.02
CA SER A 152 -6.54 18.82 -18.15
C SER A 152 -5.36 19.77 -17.92
N LYS A 153 -5.68 21.06 -17.74
CA LYS A 153 -4.72 22.05 -17.20
C LYS A 153 -4.47 21.78 -15.73
N LEU A 154 -3.62 22.60 -15.10
CA LEU A 154 -3.40 22.53 -13.65
C LEU A 154 -4.72 22.48 -12.89
N VAL A 155 -4.78 21.61 -11.89
CA VAL A 155 -5.93 21.53 -10.98
C VAL A 155 -5.85 22.62 -9.91
N GLU A 156 -7.00 23.10 -9.46
CA GLU A 156 -7.12 23.97 -8.28
C GLU A 156 -7.90 23.20 -7.22
N ILE A 157 -7.27 23.00 -6.08
CA ILE A 157 -7.82 22.22 -4.96
C ILE A 157 -7.67 23.04 -3.68
N ASP A 158 -8.81 23.33 -3.03
CA ASP A 158 -8.78 23.89 -1.68
C ASP A 158 -8.50 22.79 -0.69
N VAL A 159 -7.50 23.00 0.15
CA VAL A 159 -7.07 22.05 1.18
C VAL A 159 -7.40 22.62 2.56
N TYR A 160 -7.99 21.79 3.39
CA TYR A 160 -8.30 22.09 4.79
C TYR A 160 -7.74 20.99 5.68
N VAL A 161 -7.27 21.35 6.86
CA VAL A 161 -6.87 20.43 7.94
C VAL A 161 -7.75 20.72 9.16
N ASN A 162 -8.49 19.73 9.65
CA ASN A 162 -9.43 19.88 10.76
C ASN A 162 -10.44 21.04 10.58
N ASN A 163 -10.91 21.25 9.34
CA ASN A 163 -11.77 22.33 8.88
C ASN A 163 -11.10 23.73 8.86
N GLU A 164 -9.83 23.86 9.21
CA GLU A 164 -9.07 25.09 9.01
C GLU A 164 -8.53 25.14 7.57
N TYR A 165 -8.76 26.27 6.88
CA TYR A 165 -8.27 26.48 5.52
C TYR A 165 -6.73 26.54 5.54
N LEU A 166 -6.10 25.65 4.74
CA LEU A 166 -4.66 25.61 4.60
C LEU A 166 -4.18 26.45 3.41
N ASP A 167 -4.65 26.11 2.20
CA ASP A 167 -4.25 26.79 0.96
C ASP A 167 -5.14 26.37 -0.21
N THR A 168 -5.13 27.15 -1.30
CA THR A 168 -5.61 26.74 -2.63
C THR A 168 -4.40 26.33 -3.46
N ILE A 169 -4.23 25.04 -3.68
CA ILE A 169 -3.08 24.48 -4.40
C ILE A 169 -3.39 24.40 -5.89
N ARG A 170 -2.57 25.10 -6.71
CA ARG A 170 -2.58 24.99 -8.18
C ARG A 170 -1.37 24.16 -8.60
N ALA A 171 -1.63 22.94 -9.09
CA ALA A 171 -0.57 21.95 -9.34
C ALA A 171 -1.00 20.91 -10.38
N ASP A 172 -0.13 20.01 -10.76
CA ASP A 172 -0.50 18.78 -11.49
C ASP A 172 -1.30 17.81 -10.59
N GLY A 173 -1.16 17.94 -9.28
CA GLY A 173 -1.91 17.16 -8.29
C GLY A 173 -1.44 17.39 -6.86
N ILE A 174 -2.00 16.61 -5.95
CA ILE A 174 -1.66 16.59 -4.53
C ILE A 174 -1.60 15.13 -4.07
N ILE A 175 -0.59 14.81 -3.26
CA ILE A 175 -0.43 13.51 -2.61
C ILE A 175 -0.67 13.70 -1.11
N VAL A 176 -1.50 12.84 -0.52
CA VAL A 176 -1.52 12.62 0.93
C VAL A 176 -0.88 11.27 1.19
N SER A 177 0.29 11.29 1.83
CA SER A 177 1.10 10.10 2.03
C SER A 177 1.19 9.68 3.48
N THR A 178 1.19 8.37 3.72
CA THR A 178 1.57 7.75 4.98
C THR A 178 3.09 7.76 5.13
N PRO A 179 3.63 7.45 6.32
CA PRO A 179 5.07 7.25 6.47
C PRO A 179 5.63 6.12 5.59
N THR A 180 4.84 5.07 5.33
CA THR A 180 5.22 3.99 4.41
C THR A 180 5.36 4.51 2.98
N GLY A 181 4.40 5.30 2.51
CA GLY A 181 4.42 5.91 1.17
C GLY A 181 5.43 7.03 0.97
N SER A 182 6.03 7.53 2.07
CA SER A 182 7.00 8.63 1.99
C SER A 182 8.23 8.31 1.13
N THR A 183 8.56 7.05 0.94
CA THR A 183 9.65 6.57 0.06
C THR A 183 9.17 6.15 -1.33
N ALA A 184 7.87 6.33 -1.65
CA ALA A 184 7.25 6.04 -2.94
C ALA A 184 7.03 7.32 -3.77
N TYR A 185 5.84 7.52 -4.31
CA TYR A 185 5.55 8.68 -5.17
C TYR A 185 5.74 10.03 -4.45
N ASN A 186 5.46 10.07 -3.15
CA ASN A 186 5.73 11.24 -2.31
C ASN A 186 7.20 11.71 -2.42
N LEU A 187 8.16 10.78 -2.41
CA LEU A 187 9.59 11.12 -2.55
C LEU A 187 9.88 11.74 -3.91
N SER A 188 9.35 11.16 -5.00
CA SER A 188 9.52 11.68 -6.36
C SER A 188 8.91 13.07 -6.53
N ALA A 189 7.84 13.38 -5.79
CA ALA A 189 7.21 14.71 -5.76
C ALA A 189 7.95 15.73 -4.85
N GLY A 190 9.07 15.34 -4.23
CA GLY A 190 9.85 16.21 -3.34
C GLY A 190 9.32 16.26 -1.91
N GLY A 191 8.50 15.31 -1.52
CA GLY A 191 8.03 15.17 -0.14
C GLY A 191 9.09 14.64 0.82
N PRO A 192 8.90 14.80 2.13
CA PRO A 192 9.85 14.35 3.15
C PRO A 192 9.88 12.83 3.27
N ILE A 193 11.03 12.28 3.65
CA ILE A 193 11.16 10.89 4.09
C ILE A 193 10.70 10.81 5.54
N LEU A 194 9.72 9.94 5.81
CA LEU A 194 9.16 9.74 7.13
C LEU A 194 9.50 8.34 7.62
N LYS A 195 9.88 8.21 8.90
CA LYS A 195 10.14 6.91 9.49
C LYS A 195 8.83 6.13 9.60
N PRO A 196 8.78 4.85 9.17
CA PRO A 196 7.53 4.08 9.01
C PRO A 196 6.67 3.90 10.27
N ASP A 197 7.25 3.99 11.46
CA ASP A 197 6.56 3.85 12.76
C ASP A 197 6.03 5.18 13.34
N THR A 198 6.17 6.28 12.61
CA THR A 198 5.65 7.58 13.04
C THR A 198 4.15 7.70 12.78
N LYS A 199 3.47 8.49 13.61
CA LYS A 199 2.02 8.76 13.51
C LYS A 199 1.76 10.12 12.87
N ILE A 200 2.15 10.26 11.62
CA ILE A 200 2.04 11.50 10.83
C ILE A 200 1.60 11.18 9.40
N MET A 201 1.15 12.19 8.69
CA MET A 201 0.88 12.17 7.25
C MET A 201 1.59 13.36 6.60
N SER A 202 1.89 13.28 5.31
CA SER A 202 2.35 14.43 4.54
C SER A 202 1.38 14.80 3.44
N ILE A 203 1.22 16.11 3.22
CA ILE A 203 0.48 16.69 2.10
C ILE A 203 1.53 17.28 1.17
N THR A 204 1.69 16.71 -0.03
CA THR A 204 2.76 17.07 -0.96
C THR A 204 2.16 17.47 -2.31
N PRO A 205 2.30 18.74 -2.74
CA PRO A 205 1.91 19.16 -4.08
C PRO A 205 2.79 18.53 -5.17
N ILE A 206 2.21 18.18 -6.31
CA ILE A 206 2.93 17.67 -7.49
C ILE A 206 3.11 18.82 -8.48
N CYS A 207 4.34 19.19 -8.80
CA CYS A 207 4.67 20.28 -9.74
C CYS A 207 3.82 21.54 -9.50
N PRO A 208 3.81 22.12 -8.31
CA PRO A 208 2.98 23.29 -8.01
C PRO A 208 3.41 24.51 -8.83
N HIS A 209 2.45 25.31 -9.25
CA HIS A 209 2.71 26.56 -9.96
C HIS A 209 3.36 27.63 -9.04
N ASN A 210 3.07 27.57 -7.74
CA ASN A 210 3.66 28.48 -6.76
C ASN A 210 5.02 27.94 -6.29
N MET A 211 6.09 28.68 -6.55
CA MET A 211 7.46 28.31 -6.17
C MET A 211 7.71 28.19 -4.65
N TYR A 212 6.85 28.76 -3.84
CA TYR A 212 6.94 28.68 -2.36
C TYR A 212 6.14 27.53 -1.76
N SER A 213 5.42 26.77 -2.58
CA SER A 213 4.67 25.61 -2.11
C SER A 213 5.63 24.54 -1.56
N ARG A 214 5.34 24.01 -0.40
CA ARG A 214 6.15 23.00 0.29
C ARG A 214 5.24 21.88 0.79
N SER A 215 5.82 20.70 0.97
CA SER A 215 5.14 19.62 1.68
C SER A 215 4.90 20.00 3.13
N ILE A 216 3.71 19.68 3.62
CA ILE A 216 3.28 19.93 4.98
C ILE A 216 3.10 18.61 5.68
N VAL A 217 3.67 18.47 6.88
CA VAL A 217 3.50 17.28 7.72
C VAL A 217 2.46 17.59 8.79
N VAL A 218 1.49 16.70 8.93
CA VAL A 218 0.37 16.80 9.87
C VAL A 218 0.29 15.55 10.74
N SER A 219 -0.48 15.60 11.82
CA SER A 219 -0.74 14.41 12.64
C SER A 219 -1.52 13.36 11.85
N ALA A 220 -1.29 12.09 12.15
CA ALA A 220 -2.11 11.02 11.59
C ALA A 220 -3.57 11.09 12.07
N ASP A 221 -3.84 11.77 13.18
CA ASP A 221 -5.18 11.93 13.73
C ASP A 221 -5.92 13.16 13.14
N ASP A 222 -5.25 13.95 12.29
CA ASP A 222 -5.87 15.06 11.57
C ASP A 222 -6.76 14.57 10.42
N ASN A 223 -7.81 15.35 10.12
CA ASN A 223 -8.69 15.13 8.98
C ASN A 223 -8.33 16.12 7.86
N ILE A 224 -7.96 15.62 6.70
CA ILE A 224 -7.63 16.42 5.53
C ILE A 224 -8.85 16.45 4.62
N THR A 225 -9.31 17.63 4.24
CA THR A 225 -10.42 17.81 3.29
C THR A 225 -9.88 18.53 2.06
N MET A 226 -10.16 17.96 0.89
CA MET A 226 -9.80 18.50 -0.41
C MET A 226 -11.08 18.79 -1.20
N ALA A 227 -11.30 20.05 -1.59
CA ALA A 227 -12.44 20.46 -2.39
C ALA A 227 -11.97 20.82 -3.82
N MET A 228 -12.56 20.16 -4.81
CA MET A 228 -12.22 20.36 -6.22
C MET A 228 -12.80 21.66 -6.74
N LYS A 229 -11.99 22.72 -6.88
CA LYS A 229 -12.43 24.02 -7.41
C LYS A 229 -12.63 24.02 -8.93
N GLY A 230 -11.86 23.22 -9.63
CA GLY A 230 -11.81 23.23 -11.09
C GLY A 230 -10.93 24.36 -11.64
N GLY A 231 -10.36 24.11 -12.84
CA GLY A 231 -9.74 25.15 -13.66
C GLY A 231 -10.75 25.76 -14.64
N ARG A 232 -10.27 26.50 -15.66
CA ARG A 232 -11.11 26.95 -16.77
C ARG A 232 -11.63 25.72 -17.53
N ASP A 233 -12.95 25.55 -17.57
CA ASP A 233 -13.74 24.55 -18.31
C ASP A 233 -13.22 23.10 -18.31
N ASP A 234 -14.05 22.14 -17.85
CA ASP A 234 -13.90 20.67 -17.92
C ASP A 234 -12.61 20.05 -17.32
N SER A 235 -12.07 20.63 -16.25
CA SER A 235 -10.98 19.97 -15.53
C SER A 235 -11.45 18.65 -14.93
N GLU A 236 -10.96 17.53 -15.44
CA GLU A 236 -11.11 16.22 -14.82
C GLU A 236 -10.07 16.08 -13.72
N PHE A 237 -10.48 15.57 -12.56
CA PHE A 237 -9.60 15.15 -11.50
C PHE A 237 -9.65 13.61 -11.40
N ILE A 238 -8.54 13.01 -11.08
CA ILE A 238 -8.45 11.56 -10.90
C ILE A 238 -7.89 11.31 -9.49
N LEU A 239 -8.67 10.60 -8.66
CA LEU A 239 -8.19 10.09 -7.39
C LEU A 239 -7.68 8.67 -7.58
N SER A 240 -6.48 8.39 -7.09
CA SER A 240 -5.93 7.05 -7.00
C SER A 240 -5.47 6.75 -5.57
N ALA A 241 -5.58 5.50 -5.16
CA ALA A 241 -5.07 4.98 -3.91
C ALA A 241 -3.97 3.94 -4.22
N ASP A 242 -2.74 4.18 -3.73
CA ASP A 242 -1.57 3.32 -4.00
C ASP A 242 -1.30 3.10 -5.50
N GLY A 243 -1.60 4.09 -6.34
CA GLY A 243 -1.41 3.99 -7.80
C GLY A 243 -2.33 3.00 -8.52
N GLN A 244 -3.41 2.54 -7.86
CA GLN A 244 -4.41 1.67 -8.47
C GLN A 244 -5.42 2.47 -9.33
N ASP A 245 -6.39 1.76 -9.94
CA ASP A 245 -7.41 2.33 -10.83
C ASP A 245 -8.00 3.64 -10.31
N GLY A 246 -7.98 4.66 -11.18
CA GLY A 246 -8.37 6.01 -10.82
C GLY A 246 -9.89 6.22 -10.79
N ILE A 247 -10.38 6.93 -9.77
CA ILE A 247 -11.76 7.40 -9.67
C ILE A 247 -11.82 8.82 -10.26
N LYS A 248 -12.68 9.02 -11.24
CA LYS A 248 -12.93 10.35 -11.81
C LYS A 248 -13.72 11.21 -10.82
N LEU A 249 -13.20 12.40 -10.55
CA LEU A 249 -13.84 13.42 -9.76
C LEU A 249 -14.15 14.64 -10.63
N LYS A 250 -15.12 15.44 -10.20
CA LYS A 250 -15.57 16.64 -10.88
C LYS A 250 -15.43 17.87 -9.97
N LYS A 251 -15.51 19.03 -10.57
CA LYS A 251 -15.64 20.30 -9.85
C LYS A 251 -16.81 20.24 -8.86
N GLY A 252 -16.57 20.64 -7.63
CA GLY A 252 -17.53 20.61 -6.53
C GLY A 252 -17.48 19.33 -5.69
N ASP A 253 -16.82 18.26 -6.17
CA ASP A 253 -16.61 17.06 -5.36
C ASP A 253 -15.67 17.37 -4.20
N VAL A 254 -15.87 16.65 -3.09
CA VAL A 254 -15.07 16.80 -1.87
C VAL A 254 -14.54 15.44 -1.46
N VAL A 255 -13.25 15.37 -1.21
CA VAL A 255 -12.57 14.18 -0.70
C VAL A 255 -12.11 14.45 0.73
N LYS A 256 -12.51 13.60 1.66
CA LYS A 256 -12.06 13.63 3.05
C LYS A 256 -11.10 12.48 3.29
N ILE A 257 -9.87 12.78 3.69
CA ILE A 257 -8.81 11.81 3.96
C ILE A 257 -8.50 11.83 5.44
N LYS A 258 -8.44 10.65 6.03
CA LYS A 258 -8.10 10.45 7.43
C LYS A 258 -7.35 9.14 7.62
N LYS A 259 -6.79 8.94 8.80
CA LYS A 259 -6.25 7.66 9.22
C LYS A 259 -7.36 6.58 9.15
N SER A 260 -7.03 5.46 8.56
CA SER A 260 -7.92 4.29 8.54
C SER A 260 -7.95 3.60 9.90
N GLU A 261 -9.07 2.95 10.21
CA GLU A 261 -9.18 2.02 11.33
C GLU A 261 -8.34 0.75 11.11
N PHE A 262 -8.03 0.43 9.85
CA PHE A 262 -7.20 -0.71 9.48
C PHE A 262 -5.72 -0.35 9.47
N CYS A 263 -4.88 -1.37 9.63
CA CYS A 263 -3.44 -1.30 9.44
C CYS A 263 -2.95 -2.54 8.71
N THR A 264 -1.86 -2.42 7.97
CA THR A 264 -1.16 -3.57 7.43
C THR A 264 -0.15 -4.08 8.43
N THR A 265 -0.22 -5.38 8.74
CA THR A 265 0.69 -6.05 9.67
C THR A 265 1.79 -6.75 8.88
N ILE A 266 3.04 -6.31 9.02
CA ILE A 266 4.21 -6.86 8.30
C ILE A 266 5.10 -7.61 9.27
N ILE A 267 5.49 -8.85 8.90
CA ILE A 267 6.47 -9.66 9.62
C ILE A 267 7.86 -9.28 9.13
N LYS A 268 8.76 -8.97 10.05
CA LYS A 268 10.17 -8.69 9.80
C LYS A 268 11.04 -9.75 10.45
N THR A 269 11.76 -10.51 9.64
CA THR A 269 12.68 -11.58 10.05
C THR A 269 14.13 -11.20 9.86
N ASP A 270 14.39 -10.10 9.16
CA ASP A 270 15.72 -9.51 8.98
C ASP A 270 16.07 -8.54 10.12
N MET A 271 17.36 -8.26 10.24
CA MET A 271 17.90 -7.32 11.23
C MET A 271 18.16 -5.93 10.64
N LYS A 272 17.91 -5.73 9.30
CA LYS A 272 18.15 -4.45 8.65
C LYS A 272 17.19 -3.40 9.17
N SER A 273 17.74 -2.28 9.61
CA SER A 273 16.95 -1.13 10.02
C SER A 273 16.41 -0.38 8.78
N PHE A 274 15.39 0.45 8.99
CA PHE A 274 14.91 1.37 7.95
C PHE A 274 16.04 2.22 7.34
N TYR A 275 16.97 2.67 8.15
CA TYR A 275 18.10 3.50 7.71
C TYR A 275 19.15 2.72 6.90
N ASP A 276 19.31 1.41 7.16
CA ASP A 276 20.17 0.55 6.36
C ASP A 276 19.61 0.39 4.94
N ILE A 277 18.30 0.12 4.86
CA ILE A 277 17.59 0.00 3.57
C ILE A 277 17.61 1.35 2.83
N LEU A 278 17.44 2.44 3.53
CA LEU A 278 17.46 3.79 2.95
C LEU A 278 18.81 4.09 2.30
N ARG A 279 19.93 3.78 2.99
CA ARG A 279 21.29 3.97 2.43
C ARG A 279 21.61 3.09 1.22
N GLU A 280 20.97 1.92 1.14
CA GLU A 280 21.16 1.02 0.00
C GLU A 280 20.36 1.47 -1.24
N LYS A 281 19.33 2.29 -1.06
CA LYS A 281 18.39 2.65 -2.13
C LYS A 281 18.48 4.09 -2.61
N LEU A 282 19.05 4.97 -1.83
CA LEU A 282 19.31 6.39 -2.15
C LEU A 282 20.80 6.66 -2.27
#